data_4651503b18c53d76812c882d28c7f5f5
#
_entry.id   4651503b18c53d76812c882d28c7f5f5
#
_cell.length_a   1.000
_cell.length_b   1.000
_cell.length_c   1.000
_cell.angle_alpha   90.00
_cell.angle_beta   90.00
_cell.angle_gamma   90.00
#
_symmetry.space_group_name_H-M   'P 1'
#
loop_
_entity.id
_entity.type
_entity.pdbx_description
1 polymer ?
#
loop_
_entity_poly.entity_id
_entity_poly.type
_entity_poly.pdbx_seq_one_letter_code
_entity_poly.pdbx_strand_id
1 'polypeptide(L)'
;SIGSEGGNRIYAGSGDDTVILGMSDRIVGGAGDDKLFAMSGGDNIITGGAGADQFWIATAETPDAANIITDFTSGEDVLGIAGLGIGFDDLSITQQDDNTLIAANGSDLAILQGVGADSLIADNFAFV
;
A
#
# COMPACT_ATOMS: atom_id res chain seq x y z
N SER A 1 -6.98 -14.93 1.97
CA SER A 1 -6.89 -14.36 0.62
C SER A 1 -8.28 -14.09 0.08
N ILE A 2 -8.36 -13.13 -0.80
CA ILE A 2 -9.62 -12.63 -1.32
C ILE A 2 -9.78 -13.07 -2.76
N GLY A 3 -11.03 -13.29 -3.18
CA GLY A 3 -11.37 -13.86 -4.46
C GLY A 3 -10.62 -13.26 -5.64
N SER A 4 -10.29 -14.09 -6.62
CA SER A 4 -9.43 -13.74 -7.74
C SER A 4 -10.07 -12.78 -8.76
N GLU A 5 -11.39 -12.61 -8.71
CA GLU A 5 -12.11 -11.78 -9.67
C GLU A 5 -12.08 -10.28 -9.33
N GLY A 6 -11.65 -9.93 -8.15
CA GLY A 6 -11.60 -8.54 -7.71
C GLY A 6 -12.97 -7.95 -7.38
N GLY A 7 -12.99 -6.64 -7.14
CA GLY A 7 -14.22 -5.92 -6.81
C GLY A 7 -14.82 -6.25 -5.46
N ASN A 8 -14.06 -6.86 -4.57
CA ASN A 8 -14.53 -7.28 -3.26
C ASN A 8 -14.49 -6.12 -2.26
N ARG A 9 -15.37 -6.18 -1.27
CA ARG A 9 -15.34 -5.28 -0.12
C ARG A 9 -15.05 -6.09 1.12
N ILE A 10 -14.03 -5.70 1.87
CA ILE A 10 -13.53 -6.46 3.01
C ILE A 10 -13.45 -5.55 4.22
N TYR A 11 -13.91 -6.06 5.34
CA TYR A 11 -13.71 -5.42 6.64
C TYR A 11 -13.10 -6.46 7.57
N ALA A 12 -11.82 -6.26 7.91
CA ALA A 12 -11.10 -7.26 8.70
C ALA A 12 -11.47 -7.21 10.18
N GLY A 13 -11.82 -6.03 10.69
CA GLY A 13 -12.27 -5.90 12.08
C GLY A 13 -11.14 -5.55 13.04
N SER A 14 -11.33 -5.91 14.31
CA SER A 14 -10.32 -5.67 15.33
C SER A 14 -9.30 -6.80 15.36
N GLY A 15 -8.12 -6.50 15.91
CA GLY A 15 -7.01 -7.45 16.00
C GLY A 15 -6.00 -7.22 14.89
N ASP A 16 -4.90 -7.94 14.95
CA ASP A 16 -3.83 -7.84 13.97
C ASP A 16 -4.11 -8.81 12.83
N ASP A 17 -4.65 -8.27 11.75
CA ASP A 17 -5.12 -9.07 10.63
C ASP A 17 -4.08 -9.13 9.51
N THR A 18 -4.13 -10.20 8.70
CA THR A 18 -3.35 -10.31 7.48
C THR A 18 -4.32 -10.53 6.33
N VAL A 19 -4.29 -9.63 5.35
CA VAL A 19 -5.20 -9.67 4.21
C VAL A 19 -4.42 -9.64 2.91
N ILE A 20 -4.80 -10.49 1.96
CA ILE A 20 -4.20 -10.51 0.63
C ILE A 20 -5.26 -10.06 -0.37
N LEU A 21 -4.95 -8.98 -1.07
CA LEU A 21 -5.84 -8.36 -2.05
C LEU A 21 -5.41 -8.75 -3.47
N GLY A 22 -6.38 -8.95 -4.34
CA GLY A 22 -6.14 -9.16 -5.75
C GLY A 22 -6.15 -7.84 -6.51
N MET A 23 -7.24 -7.56 -7.22
CA MET A 23 -7.40 -6.34 -8.00
C MET A 23 -8.74 -5.69 -7.70
N SER A 24 -8.77 -4.37 -7.72
CA SER A 24 -9.98 -3.56 -7.58
C SER A 24 -10.79 -3.87 -6.31
N ASP A 25 -10.11 -4.26 -5.25
CA ASP A 25 -10.73 -4.54 -3.96
C ASP A 25 -10.75 -3.31 -3.06
N ARG A 26 -11.70 -3.27 -2.13
CA ARG A 26 -11.72 -2.28 -1.05
C ARG A 26 -11.54 -3.00 0.26
N ILE A 27 -10.57 -2.53 1.06
CA ILE A 27 -10.30 -3.11 2.38
C ILE A 27 -10.27 -2.03 3.44
N VAL A 28 -10.89 -2.33 4.58
CA VAL A 28 -10.68 -1.60 5.82
C VAL A 28 -10.11 -2.61 6.82
N GLY A 29 -8.86 -2.37 7.24
CA GLY A 29 -8.20 -3.24 8.20
C GLY A 29 -8.84 -3.19 9.58
N GLY A 30 -9.22 -1.99 10.01
CA GLY A 30 -9.81 -1.79 11.32
C GLY A 30 -8.78 -1.47 12.38
N ALA A 31 -9.11 -1.74 13.64
CA ALA A 31 -8.18 -1.50 14.73
C ALA A 31 -7.16 -2.64 14.84
N GLY A 32 -5.95 -2.30 15.24
CA GLY A 32 -4.85 -3.25 15.36
C GLY A 32 -3.77 -3.00 14.32
N ASP A 33 -2.70 -3.77 14.40
CA ASP A 33 -1.57 -3.65 13.49
C ASP A 33 -1.74 -4.66 12.35
N ASP A 34 -2.26 -4.19 11.23
CA ASP A 34 -2.65 -5.05 10.11
C ASP A 34 -1.54 -5.15 9.06
N LYS A 35 -1.51 -6.28 8.35
CA LYS A 35 -0.65 -6.48 7.18
C LYS A 35 -1.53 -6.65 5.95
N LEU A 36 -1.41 -5.72 5.02
CA LEU A 36 -2.27 -5.64 3.85
C LEU A 36 -1.40 -5.80 2.61
N PHE A 37 -1.53 -6.94 1.93
CA PHE A 37 -0.73 -7.28 0.76
C PHE A 37 -1.52 -7.05 -0.51
N ALA A 38 -1.10 -6.09 -1.33
CA ALA A 38 -1.64 -5.88 -2.65
C ALA A 38 -0.83 -6.69 -3.67
N MET A 39 -1.50 -7.55 -4.41
CA MET A 39 -0.87 -8.39 -5.43
C MET A 39 -0.78 -7.64 -6.77
N SER A 40 -0.34 -8.30 -7.82
CA SER A 40 0.02 -7.65 -9.09
C SER A 40 -1.12 -6.94 -9.82
N GLY A 41 -2.37 -7.29 -9.52
CA GLY A 41 -3.51 -6.63 -10.19
C GLY A 41 -3.63 -5.15 -9.89
N GLY A 42 -3.44 -4.75 -8.65
CA GLY A 42 -3.52 -3.35 -8.26
C GLY A 42 -4.94 -2.79 -8.24
N ASP A 43 -5.03 -1.47 -8.34
CA ASP A 43 -6.31 -0.73 -8.34
C ASP A 43 -7.15 -1.01 -7.08
N ASN A 44 -6.50 -1.30 -5.97
CA ASN A 44 -7.16 -1.51 -4.69
C ASN A 44 -7.27 -0.19 -3.93
N ILE A 45 -8.31 -0.06 -3.13
CA ILE A 45 -8.49 1.07 -2.21
C ILE A 45 -8.33 0.52 -0.79
N ILE A 46 -7.31 0.99 -0.10
CA ILE A 46 -6.84 0.39 1.14
C ILE A 46 -6.88 1.40 2.27
N THR A 47 -7.59 1.05 3.34
CA THR A 47 -7.64 1.82 4.57
C THR A 47 -7.12 0.93 5.68
N GLY A 48 -6.02 1.34 6.32
CA GLY A 48 -5.44 0.56 7.41
C GLY A 48 -6.25 0.64 8.69
N GLY A 49 -6.72 1.84 9.01
CA GLY A 49 -7.41 2.09 10.27
C GLY A 49 -6.44 2.51 11.38
N ALA A 50 -6.86 2.32 12.62
CA ALA A 50 -6.03 2.65 13.77
C ALA A 50 -4.95 1.59 13.98
N GLY A 51 -3.79 2.01 14.45
CA GLY A 51 -2.66 1.14 14.70
C GLY A 51 -1.53 1.33 13.68
N ALA A 52 -0.48 0.56 13.85
CA ALA A 52 0.67 0.59 12.95
C ALA A 52 0.49 -0.47 11.87
N ASP A 53 0.11 -0.04 10.68
CA ASP A 53 -0.22 -0.93 9.58
C ASP A 53 0.93 -1.08 8.60
N GLN A 54 0.98 -2.19 7.90
CA GLN A 54 1.91 -2.43 6.80
C GLN A 54 1.13 -2.56 5.50
N PHE A 55 1.48 -1.70 4.55
CA PHE A 55 0.87 -1.72 3.21
C PHE A 55 1.92 -2.24 2.22
N TRP A 56 1.77 -3.48 1.78
CA TRP A 56 2.67 -4.09 0.80
C TRP A 56 2.14 -3.80 -0.59
N ILE A 57 2.74 -2.82 -1.27
CA ILE A 57 2.25 -2.24 -2.52
C ILE A 57 2.83 -2.87 -3.77
N ALA A 58 3.84 -3.72 -3.63
CA ALA A 58 4.39 -4.53 -4.71
C ALA A 58 4.92 -5.83 -4.12
N THR A 59 4.64 -6.95 -4.78
CA THR A 59 5.02 -8.28 -4.33
C THR A 59 5.48 -9.09 -5.53
N ALA A 60 6.80 -9.19 -5.74
CA ALA A 60 7.47 -9.86 -6.85
C ALA A 60 7.22 -9.24 -8.23
N GLU A 61 6.13 -8.51 -8.41
CA GLU A 61 5.76 -7.82 -9.64
C GLU A 61 5.22 -6.45 -9.29
N THR A 62 5.30 -5.52 -10.24
CA THR A 62 4.63 -4.23 -10.11
C THR A 62 3.14 -4.40 -10.41
N PRO A 63 2.25 -3.66 -9.74
CA PRO A 63 0.83 -3.75 -10.03
C PRO A 63 0.48 -3.18 -11.41
N ASP A 64 -0.60 -3.65 -12.00
CA ASP A 64 -1.10 -3.17 -13.29
C ASP A 64 -1.62 -1.73 -13.18
N ALA A 65 -2.10 -1.35 -12.01
CA ALA A 65 -2.55 0.00 -11.70
C ALA A 65 -2.18 0.33 -10.26
N ALA A 66 -2.01 1.61 -9.95
CA ALA A 66 -1.65 2.03 -8.61
C ALA A 66 -2.73 1.65 -7.59
N ASN A 67 -2.29 1.23 -6.41
CA ASN A 67 -3.16 1.07 -5.27
C ASN A 67 -3.36 2.43 -4.60
N ILE A 68 -4.53 2.65 -4.00
CA ILE A 68 -4.82 3.89 -3.29
C ILE A 68 -4.86 3.59 -1.80
N ILE A 69 -4.02 4.28 -1.02
CA ILE A 69 -4.00 4.17 0.42
C ILE A 69 -4.60 5.44 1.00
N THR A 70 -5.68 5.32 1.75
CA THR A 70 -6.49 6.47 2.17
C THR A 70 -6.03 7.11 3.46
N ASP A 71 -5.26 6.40 4.30
CA ASP A 71 -4.94 6.85 5.65
C ASP A 71 -3.52 6.52 6.11
N PHE A 72 -2.56 6.54 5.19
CA PHE A 72 -1.15 6.31 5.56
C PHE A 72 -0.68 7.39 6.54
N THR A 73 -0.14 6.96 7.69
CA THR A 73 0.40 7.85 8.71
C THR A 73 1.90 7.66 8.83
N SER A 74 2.65 8.70 8.43
CA SER A 74 4.11 8.69 8.51
C SER A 74 4.57 8.54 9.97
N GLY A 75 5.54 7.66 10.21
CA GLY A 75 6.05 7.39 11.55
C GLY A 75 5.29 6.30 12.30
N GLU A 76 4.14 5.88 11.78
CA GLU A 76 3.33 4.81 12.37
C GLU A 76 3.17 3.65 11.40
N ASP A 77 2.82 3.94 10.15
CA ASP A 77 2.61 2.94 9.12
C ASP A 77 3.86 2.73 8.26
N VAL A 78 3.91 1.61 7.55
CA VAL A 78 5.02 1.24 6.68
C VAL A 78 4.50 0.83 5.31
N LEU A 79 5.20 1.27 4.25
CA LEU A 79 5.00 0.81 2.89
C LEU A 79 6.01 -0.30 2.59
N GLY A 80 5.53 -1.46 2.18
CA GLY A 80 6.38 -2.60 1.86
C GLY A 80 6.53 -2.83 0.36
N ILE A 81 7.72 -3.20 -0.07
CA ILE A 81 8.02 -3.57 -1.44
C ILE A 81 8.85 -4.85 -1.40
N ALA A 82 8.32 -5.91 -1.98
CA ALA A 82 8.93 -7.23 -1.92
C ALA A 82 9.27 -7.76 -3.30
N GLY A 83 10.42 -8.41 -3.42
CA GLY A 83 10.76 -9.21 -4.59
C GLY A 83 11.16 -8.44 -5.84
N LEU A 84 11.35 -7.12 -5.76
CA LEU A 84 11.76 -6.31 -6.91
C LEU A 84 13.26 -6.02 -6.95
N GLY A 85 13.98 -6.34 -5.89
CA GLY A 85 15.43 -6.10 -5.83
C GLY A 85 15.82 -4.63 -5.83
N ILE A 86 14.96 -3.77 -5.31
CA ILE A 86 15.17 -2.32 -5.28
C ILE A 86 15.23 -1.79 -3.85
N GLY A 87 15.71 -0.56 -3.70
CA GLY A 87 15.74 0.16 -2.44
C GLY A 87 15.07 1.53 -2.57
N PHE A 88 15.14 2.30 -1.51
CA PHE A 88 14.47 3.60 -1.44
C PHE A 88 14.91 4.55 -2.57
N ASP A 89 16.19 4.53 -2.93
CA ASP A 89 16.72 5.43 -3.98
C ASP A 89 16.20 5.08 -5.38
N ASP A 90 15.62 3.91 -5.56
CA ASP A 90 15.06 3.48 -6.83
C ASP A 90 13.60 3.93 -7.00
N LEU A 91 13.02 4.50 -5.96
CA LEU A 91 11.64 4.96 -5.99
C LEU A 91 11.56 6.37 -6.57
N SER A 92 10.47 6.62 -7.30
CA SER A 92 10.04 7.96 -7.68
C SER A 92 8.90 8.35 -6.75
N ILE A 93 9.09 9.41 -5.98
CA ILE A 93 8.09 9.92 -5.03
C ILE A 93 7.73 11.33 -5.49
N THR A 94 6.51 11.48 -5.97
CA THR A 94 6.07 12.72 -6.64
C THR A 94 4.81 13.27 -5.98
N GLN A 95 4.85 14.55 -5.63
CA GLN A 95 3.66 15.23 -5.14
C GLN A 95 2.67 15.46 -6.28
N GLN A 96 1.42 15.03 -6.09
CA GLN A 96 0.32 15.23 -7.03
C GLN A 96 -0.83 15.89 -6.27
N ASP A 97 -0.96 17.20 -6.41
CA ASP A 97 -1.93 17.99 -5.64
C ASP A 97 -1.77 17.70 -4.13
N ASP A 98 -2.79 17.17 -3.47
CA ASP A 98 -2.74 16.84 -2.04
C ASP A 98 -2.25 15.41 -1.77
N ASN A 99 -1.90 14.67 -2.80
CA ASN A 99 -1.54 13.26 -2.70
C ASN A 99 -0.09 13.03 -3.11
N THR A 100 0.43 11.86 -2.80
CA THR A 100 1.78 11.46 -3.20
C THR A 100 1.73 10.19 -4.02
N LEU A 101 2.38 10.19 -5.18
CA LEU A 101 2.52 9.02 -6.04
C LEU A 101 3.86 8.34 -5.76
N ILE A 102 3.82 7.03 -5.52
CA ILE A 102 5.00 6.18 -5.40
C ILE A 102 5.09 5.32 -6.65
N ALA A 103 6.22 5.40 -7.35
CA ALA A 103 6.44 4.62 -8.57
C ALA A 103 7.84 4.00 -8.57
N ALA A 104 7.98 2.91 -9.29
CA ALA A 104 9.27 2.24 -9.50
C ALA A 104 9.22 1.38 -10.76
N ASN A 105 10.36 1.20 -11.40
CA ASN A 105 10.48 0.35 -12.61
C ASN A 105 9.49 0.72 -13.72
N GLY A 106 9.19 2.02 -13.84
CA GLY A 106 8.25 2.51 -14.86
C GLY A 106 6.78 2.27 -14.56
N SER A 107 6.44 1.83 -13.36
CA SER A 107 5.06 1.55 -12.96
C SER A 107 4.67 2.32 -11.71
N ASP A 108 3.41 2.76 -11.66
CA ASP A 108 2.85 3.38 -10.47
C ASP A 108 2.47 2.29 -9.47
N LEU A 109 2.96 2.41 -8.24
CA LEU A 109 2.73 1.41 -7.20
C LEU A 109 1.57 1.80 -6.29
N ALA A 110 1.56 3.03 -5.82
CA ALA A 110 0.56 3.49 -4.87
C ALA A 110 0.38 5.00 -4.93
N ILE A 111 -0.83 5.43 -4.58
CA ILE A 111 -1.16 6.84 -4.34
C ILE A 111 -1.55 6.95 -2.88
N LEU A 112 -0.85 7.80 -2.14
CA LEU A 112 -1.11 8.06 -0.73
C LEU A 112 -1.95 9.33 -0.63
N GLN A 113 -3.21 9.19 -0.26
CA GLN A 113 -4.13 10.32 -0.16
C GLN A 113 -3.81 11.19 1.06
N GLY A 114 -3.73 12.49 0.84
CA GLY A 114 -3.51 13.46 1.91
C GLY A 114 -2.11 13.45 2.50
N VAL A 115 -1.15 12.80 1.84
CA VAL A 115 0.24 12.70 2.32
C VAL A 115 1.13 13.59 1.48
N GLY A 116 1.98 14.38 2.14
CA GLY A 116 2.99 15.19 1.48
C GLY A 116 4.23 14.36 1.15
N ALA A 117 4.76 14.52 -0.07
CA ALA A 117 5.96 13.79 -0.49
C ALA A 117 7.14 14.06 0.43
N ASP A 118 7.23 15.27 0.97
CA ASP A 118 8.31 15.69 1.88
C ASP A 118 8.30 14.94 3.21
N SER A 119 7.17 14.34 3.58
CA SER A 119 7.06 13.60 4.84
C SER A 119 7.60 12.18 4.74
N LEU A 120 7.89 11.69 3.53
CA LEU A 120 8.32 10.32 3.32
C LEU A 120 9.84 10.22 3.30
N ILE A 121 10.36 9.34 4.14
CA ILE A 121 11.79 9.04 4.25
C ILE A 121 11.98 7.52 4.15
N ALA A 122 13.22 7.08 4.06
CA ALA A 122 13.54 5.65 3.93
C ALA A 122 12.95 4.81 5.06
N ASP A 123 12.83 5.37 6.26
CA ASP A 123 12.27 4.66 7.42
C ASP A 123 10.78 4.33 7.28
N ASN A 124 10.07 4.97 6.36
CA ASN A 124 8.66 4.67 6.07
C ASN A 124 8.50 3.43 5.18
N PHE A 125 9.58 2.86 4.68
CA PHE A 125 9.58 1.78 3.71
C PHE A 125 10.29 0.54 4.24
N ALA A 126 9.80 -0.62 3.80
CA ALA A 126 10.46 -1.91 4.03
C ALA A 126 10.68 -2.59 2.66
N PHE A 127 11.88 -3.09 2.44
CA PHE A 127 12.25 -3.77 1.20
C PHE A 127 12.72 -5.19 1.52
N VAL A 128 12.13 -6.17 0.88
CA VAL A 128 12.55 -7.57 1.06
C VAL A 128 12.68 -8.29 -0.27
#